data_4169f2e1dc30b72d1773be8933670f6c
#
_entry.id   4169f2e1dc30b72d1773be8933670f6c
#
_cell.length_a   1.000
_cell.length_b   1.000
_cell.length_c   1.000
_cell.angle_alpha   90.00
_cell.angle_beta   90.00
_cell.angle_gamma   90.00
#
_symmetry.space_group_name_H-M   'P 1'
#
loop_
_entity.id
_entity.type
_entity.pdbx_description
1 polymer ?
#
loop_
_entity_poly.entity_id
_entity_poly.type
_entity_poly.pdbx_seq_one_letter_code
_entity_poly.pdbx_strand_id
1 'polypeptide(L)'
;MRVGKCFLGLAACLYAVAADAERVPMKLWYDEPAKVWMTSALPVGNGGIGAMFFGGVAKEQLQFNDKTLWAGSTTRRGAYQNMGDLFFEFDTPETCTNYRRELSLDDAIGRVSYTIDGVDYLREYFASNPDSVIVVRLTTPGHKGKLNFSLRMQDGRQGMTRVDGHTMTIKGTLDLLSYEAQALLQADGGMVETKSDRLEVKGADAVTVVLTGATNFDLASPTYTRGDADEIHRRVSARMDKAARKSYKKLKAAHLADYQPLFARVELDLDAEQPDYTTDVLVREHKDNAYLDMLYFQYGRYLMLGSSRGGQLPSNLQGLWNNVNNPAWECDYHSNINVQMNYWPAEVANLSECYAPFITYVSTEALKDGGSWQQVARKENCRGWAVHTQNNIFGYTDWLINRPANAWYCTHLWQHYAYTLDKEYLRDTAWPVMKVTCQYWFDRLKENAEGRLVAPNEWSPEHGPWEDGVAYAQQLVYALFEETLAAADVLAVDDAFVSELKEKFSRLDNGLHIGSWGQIKEWTIQEDKQGDHQRHLSHLMALYPCDQISYLKDKRYAEAAKVALDSRGDGATGWSRAWKVACWARLWDGERAYRLLKQAQNITDRDGGEHGRQCRRRV
;
A
#
# COMPACT_ATOMS: atom_id res chain seq x y z
N MET A 1 13.80 68.45 -0.07
CA MET A 1 14.64 67.96 1.03
C MET A 1 14.29 66.50 1.24
N ARG A 2 14.95 65.61 0.65
CA ARG A 2 16.14 64.85 1.13
C ARG A 2 16.03 64.47 2.60
N VAL A 3 15.82 63.22 2.87
CA VAL A 3 16.48 62.30 3.79
C VAL A 3 15.61 61.03 3.79
N GLY A 4 15.98 59.83 3.54
CA GLY A 4 17.28 59.24 3.37
C GLY A 4 17.11 57.72 3.48
N LYS A 5 17.77 57.05 2.61
CA LYS A 5 17.97 55.60 2.57
C LYS A 5 18.50 55.08 3.93
N CYS A 6 18.17 53.85 4.22
CA CYS A 6 18.97 52.84 4.92
C CYS A 6 18.11 52.07 5.93
N PHE A 7 17.69 50.87 5.52
CA PHE A 7 17.78 49.63 6.30
C PHE A 7 17.54 48.44 5.35
N LEU A 8 18.51 48.27 4.45
CA LEU A 8 18.85 46.97 3.87
C LEU A 8 20.12 46.54 4.59
N GLY A 9 20.04 45.52 5.34
CA GLY A 9 21.26 44.99 5.92
C GLY A 9 20.98 43.93 6.99
N LEU A 10 21.36 42.70 6.68
CA LEU A 10 21.60 41.55 7.56
C LEU A 10 20.37 40.80 8.09
N ALA A 11 19.69 40.09 7.21
CA ALA A 11 19.33 38.71 7.50
C ALA A 11 20.42 37.81 6.88
N ALA A 12 21.61 37.83 7.46
CA ALA A 12 22.59 36.78 7.24
C ALA A 12 22.02 35.52 7.88
N CYS A 13 21.56 34.60 7.05
CA CYS A 13 21.26 33.24 7.44
C CYS A 13 22.49 32.64 8.11
N LEU A 14 22.45 32.50 9.43
CA LEU A 14 23.21 31.49 10.13
C LEU A 14 22.67 30.12 9.67
N TYR A 15 23.11 29.66 8.53
CA TYR A 15 23.23 28.24 8.29
C TYR A 15 24.34 27.80 9.24
N ALA A 16 23.96 27.37 10.43
CA ALA A 16 24.79 26.46 11.19
C ALA A 16 24.98 25.25 10.25
N VAL A 17 26.22 25.05 9.82
CA VAL A 17 26.70 23.79 9.35
C VAL A 17 26.56 22.89 10.57
N ALA A 18 25.40 22.26 10.76
CA ALA A 18 25.32 21.06 11.53
C ALA A 18 26.33 20.13 10.83
N ALA A 19 27.37 19.70 11.53
CA ALA A 19 28.15 18.56 11.09
C ALA A 19 27.11 17.51 10.69
N ASP A 20 27.19 16.99 9.46
CA ASP A 20 26.38 15.86 9.02
C ASP A 20 26.63 14.74 10.02
N ALA A 21 25.75 14.61 11.00
CA ALA A 21 25.70 13.40 11.80
C ALA A 21 25.38 12.30 10.81
N GLU A 22 26.28 11.36 10.63
CA GLU A 22 26.14 10.29 9.67
C GLU A 22 24.83 9.57 9.97
N ARG A 23 23.88 9.63 9.04
CA ARG A 23 22.54 9.09 9.22
C ARG A 23 22.61 7.61 9.58
N VAL A 24 21.90 7.18 10.60
CA VAL A 24 21.86 5.78 11.01
C VAL A 24 21.29 4.92 9.89
N PRO A 25 22.03 3.93 9.36
CA PRO A 25 21.54 3.10 8.26
C PRO A 25 20.28 2.32 8.63
N MET A 26 19.26 2.40 7.79
CA MET A 26 18.00 1.66 7.97
C MET A 26 18.01 0.41 7.12
N LYS A 27 18.16 -0.76 7.73
CA LYS A 27 18.19 -2.04 7.00
C LYS A 27 17.66 -3.22 7.81
N LEU A 28 17.01 -4.14 7.07
CA LEU A 28 16.75 -5.49 7.55
C LEU A 28 17.89 -6.39 7.11
N TRP A 29 18.40 -7.25 7.99
CA TRP A 29 19.44 -8.20 7.61
C TRP A 29 19.35 -9.53 8.37
N TYR A 30 19.87 -10.58 7.76
CA TYR A 30 19.82 -11.96 8.21
C TYR A 30 21.10 -12.68 7.84
N ASP A 31 21.48 -13.69 8.61
CA ASP A 31 22.66 -14.52 8.43
C ASP A 31 22.34 -15.90 7.80
N GLU A 32 21.09 -16.09 7.35
CA GLU A 32 20.64 -17.29 6.62
C GLU A 32 19.73 -16.94 5.43
N PRO A 33 19.63 -17.83 4.42
CA PRO A 33 18.63 -17.73 3.36
C PRO A 33 17.20 -17.77 3.89
N ALA A 34 16.27 -17.13 3.16
CA ALA A 34 14.85 -17.24 3.44
C ALA A 34 14.34 -18.66 3.11
N LYS A 35 13.50 -19.21 4.00
CA LYS A 35 12.87 -20.52 3.83
C LYS A 35 11.40 -20.42 3.45
N VAL A 36 10.75 -19.33 3.88
CA VAL A 36 9.30 -19.12 3.71
C VAL A 36 9.06 -17.77 3.06
N TRP A 37 8.29 -17.77 1.98
CA TRP A 37 7.97 -16.56 1.22
C TRP A 37 7.38 -15.45 2.10
N MET A 38 6.37 -15.78 2.92
CA MET A 38 5.60 -14.81 3.70
C MET A 38 6.36 -14.24 4.90
N THR A 39 7.22 -15.04 5.54
CA THR A 39 7.82 -14.70 6.83
C THR A 39 9.30 -14.34 6.75
N SER A 40 9.98 -14.67 5.66
CA SER A 40 11.44 -14.49 5.61
C SER A 40 11.99 -13.96 4.29
N ALA A 41 11.29 -14.10 3.14
CA ALA A 41 11.74 -13.47 1.90
C ALA A 41 11.63 -11.94 1.98
N LEU A 42 12.46 -11.22 1.24
CA LEU A 42 12.54 -9.76 1.29
C LEU A 42 11.97 -9.12 0.02
N PRO A 43 11.13 -8.07 0.14
CA PRO A 43 10.45 -7.44 -0.97
C PRO A 43 11.31 -6.36 -1.64
N VAL A 44 11.24 -6.29 -2.97
CA VAL A 44 11.58 -5.10 -3.76
C VAL A 44 10.39 -4.72 -4.65
N GLY A 45 10.19 -3.43 -4.91
CA GLY A 45 9.05 -2.98 -5.70
C GLY A 45 9.20 -1.53 -6.16
N ASN A 46 8.50 -1.19 -7.24
CA ASN A 46 8.51 0.15 -7.83
C ASN A 46 7.11 0.76 -7.98
N GLY A 47 6.12 0.19 -7.31
CA GLY A 47 4.73 0.61 -7.39
C GLY A 47 3.89 -0.10 -8.45
N GLY A 48 4.49 -0.65 -9.51
CA GLY A 48 3.81 -1.40 -10.59
C GLY A 48 4.19 -2.87 -10.63
N ILE A 49 5.49 -3.15 -10.58
CA ILE A 49 6.04 -4.50 -10.50
C ILE A 49 6.89 -4.65 -9.24
N GLY A 50 6.91 -5.84 -8.68
CA GLY A 50 7.69 -6.15 -7.48
C GLY A 50 8.11 -7.61 -7.45
N ALA A 51 9.06 -7.90 -6.58
CA ALA A 51 9.56 -9.25 -6.37
C ALA A 51 9.91 -9.52 -4.92
N MET A 52 9.97 -10.81 -4.58
CA MET A 52 10.46 -11.32 -3.30
C MET A 52 11.68 -12.18 -3.57
N PHE A 53 12.84 -11.86 -2.94
CA PHE A 53 14.07 -12.64 -3.08
C PHE A 53 14.37 -13.44 -1.81
N PHE A 54 14.88 -14.66 -1.99
CA PHE A 54 15.12 -15.60 -0.90
C PHE A 54 16.58 -15.62 -0.43
N GLY A 55 17.53 -15.33 -1.29
CA GLY A 55 18.95 -15.33 -0.98
C GLY A 55 19.57 -16.72 -0.88
N GLY A 56 19.01 -17.73 -1.54
CA GLY A 56 19.55 -19.08 -1.55
C GLY A 56 20.94 -19.16 -2.15
N VAL A 57 21.83 -20.01 -1.62
CA VAL A 57 23.25 -20.12 -2.05
C VAL A 57 23.34 -20.88 -3.38
N ALA A 58 23.05 -22.15 -3.39
CA ALA A 58 23.07 -22.94 -4.61
C ALA A 58 21.81 -22.77 -5.46
N LYS A 59 20.69 -22.45 -4.83
CA LYS A 59 19.43 -22.20 -5.55
C LYS A 59 18.77 -20.92 -5.06
N GLU A 60 18.74 -19.88 -5.90
CA GLU A 60 18.02 -18.64 -5.65
C GLU A 60 16.66 -18.66 -6.31
N GLN A 61 15.67 -18.10 -5.63
CA GLN A 61 14.34 -17.84 -6.17
C GLN A 61 14.03 -16.35 -6.07
N LEU A 62 13.53 -15.79 -7.16
CA LEU A 62 12.94 -14.44 -7.22
C LEU A 62 11.51 -14.58 -7.72
N GLN A 63 10.53 -14.54 -6.81
CA GLN A 63 9.12 -14.54 -7.17
C GLN A 63 8.70 -13.10 -7.51
N PHE A 64 7.91 -12.88 -8.57
CA PHE A 64 7.56 -11.54 -9.04
C PHE A 64 6.09 -11.37 -9.41
N ASN A 65 5.63 -10.12 -9.33
CA ASN A 65 4.25 -9.70 -9.59
C ASN A 65 4.18 -8.47 -10.49
N ASP A 66 3.09 -8.37 -11.25
CA ASP A 66 2.58 -7.12 -11.81
C ASP A 66 1.25 -6.79 -11.13
N LYS A 67 1.08 -5.56 -10.66
CA LYS A 67 -0.10 -5.10 -9.90
C LYS A 67 -1.42 -5.30 -10.65
N THR A 68 -1.39 -5.29 -11.96
CA THR A 68 -2.57 -5.39 -12.81
C THR A 68 -2.95 -6.82 -13.19
N LEU A 69 -2.15 -7.84 -12.81
CA LEU A 69 -2.44 -9.22 -13.15
C LEU A 69 -3.55 -9.80 -12.28
N TRP A 70 -4.78 -9.75 -12.78
CA TRP A 70 -5.99 -10.16 -12.06
C TRP A 70 -6.85 -11.10 -12.90
N ALA A 71 -7.22 -12.25 -12.35
CA ALA A 71 -8.26 -13.12 -12.90
C ALA A 71 -9.62 -12.66 -12.37
N GLY A 72 -10.49 -12.14 -13.22
CA GLY A 72 -11.79 -11.57 -12.85
C GLY A 72 -12.38 -10.74 -13.98
N SER A 73 -13.51 -10.08 -13.70
CA SER A 73 -14.22 -9.29 -14.70
C SER A 73 -15.10 -8.21 -14.06
N THR A 74 -15.85 -7.50 -14.88
CA THR A 74 -16.91 -6.57 -14.43
C THR A 74 -18.13 -7.25 -13.78
N THR A 75 -18.18 -8.59 -13.80
CA THR A 75 -19.26 -9.40 -13.24
C THR A 75 -18.80 -10.49 -12.29
N ARG A 76 -17.49 -10.61 -12.09
CA ARG A 76 -16.88 -11.60 -11.19
C ARG A 76 -15.67 -11.02 -10.50
N ARG A 77 -15.60 -11.10 -9.17
CA ARG A 77 -14.50 -10.54 -8.38
C ARG A 77 -13.15 -11.11 -8.80
N GLY A 78 -13.04 -12.44 -8.91
CA GLY A 78 -11.79 -13.10 -9.22
C GLY A 78 -10.74 -12.91 -8.13
N ALA A 79 -9.46 -12.87 -8.52
CA ALA A 79 -8.35 -12.73 -7.57
C ALA A 79 -7.09 -12.16 -8.23
N TYR A 80 -6.26 -11.49 -7.42
CA TYR A 80 -4.90 -11.10 -7.77
C TYR A 80 -4.02 -12.34 -7.99
N GLN A 81 -3.16 -12.31 -9.00
CA GLN A 81 -2.42 -13.50 -9.45
C GLN A 81 -0.91 -13.39 -9.20
N ASN A 82 -0.27 -14.55 -8.97
CA ASN A 82 1.17 -14.69 -9.11
C ASN A 82 1.56 -14.58 -10.60
N MET A 83 2.53 -13.75 -10.93
CA MET A 83 2.99 -13.62 -12.31
C MET A 83 4.03 -14.67 -12.66
N GLY A 84 4.96 -14.96 -11.76
CA GLY A 84 5.96 -15.99 -12.00
C GLY A 84 7.15 -15.96 -11.06
N ASP A 85 8.12 -16.81 -11.41
CA ASP A 85 9.36 -17.00 -10.67
C ASP A 85 10.56 -17.02 -11.62
N LEU A 86 11.68 -16.46 -11.18
CA LEU A 86 13.01 -16.69 -11.73
C LEU A 86 13.79 -17.60 -10.76
N PHE A 87 14.39 -18.66 -11.28
CA PHE A 87 15.25 -19.56 -10.54
C PHE A 87 16.66 -19.49 -11.10
N PHE A 88 17.62 -19.23 -10.20
CA PHE A 88 19.05 -19.32 -10.49
C PHE A 88 19.58 -20.57 -9.80
N GLU A 89 20.08 -21.53 -10.55
CA GLU A 89 20.65 -22.78 -10.04
C GLU A 89 22.16 -22.75 -10.30
N PHE A 90 22.93 -22.52 -9.21
CA PHE A 90 24.37 -22.37 -9.26
C PHE A 90 25.07 -23.73 -9.15
N ASP A 91 26.14 -23.88 -9.87
CA ASP A 91 27.04 -25.06 -9.76
C ASP A 91 28.01 -24.86 -8.57
N THR A 92 27.43 -24.68 -7.38
CA THR A 92 28.15 -24.43 -6.13
C THR A 92 27.47 -25.21 -5.00
N PRO A 93 28.22 -25.56 -3.92
CA PRO A 93 27.59 -26.17 -2.75
C PRO A 93 26.64 -25.21 -2.03
N GLU A 94 25.72 -25.76 -1.23
CA GLU A 94 24.87 -24.97 -0.33
C GLU A 94 25.66 -24.37 0.85
N THR A 95 26.77 -24.99 1.22
CA THR A 95 27.59 -24.56 2.35
C THR A 95 28.47 -23.39 1.95
N CYS A 96 28.43 -22.32 2.73
CA CYS A 96 29.23 -21.12 2.55
C CYS A 96 29.65 -20.54 3.89
N THR A 97 30.52 -19.55 3.85
CA THR A 97 30.91 -18.72 5.01
C THR A 97 30.55 -17.27 4.76
N ASN A 98 30.56 -16.45 5.82
CA ASN A 98 30.29 -15.00 5.75
C ASN A 98 28.97 -14.67 5.06
N TYR A 99 27.92 -15.52 5.23
CA TYR A 99 26.63 -15.29 4.62
C TYR A 99 25.97 -14.04 5.24
N ARG A 100 25.44 -13.17 4.36
CA ARG A 100 24.62 -12.03 4.73
C ARG A 100 23.58 -11.76 3.66
N ARG A 101 22.33 -11.65 4.08
CA ARG A 101 21.20 -11.21 3.25
C ARG A 101 20.61 -9.95 3.87
N GLU A 102 20.51 -8.87 3.10
CA GLU A 102 19.98 -7.60 3.61
C GLU A 102 19.07 -6.91 2.61
N LEU A 103 18.20 -6.05 3.15
CA LEU A 103 17.45 -5.05 2.42
C LEU A 103 17.75 -3.70 3.04
N SER A 104 18.47 -2.86 2.33
CA SER A 104 18.70 -1.47 2.72
C SER A 104 17.48 -0.63 2.32
N LEU A 105 16.90 0.06 3.30
CA LEU A 105 15.79 0.97 3.06
C LEU A 105 16.28 2.32 2.51
N ASP A 106 17.54 2.68 2.75
CA ASP A 106 18.12 3.95 2.30
C ASP A 106 18.31 4.02 0.79
N ASP A 107 18.50 2.87 0.15
CA ASP A 107 18.72 2.77 -1.30
C ASP A 107 17.75 1.81 -2.01
N ALA A 108 16.84 1.16 -1.27
CA ALA A 108 15.90 0.17 -1.77
C ALA A 108 16.58 -0.96 -2.57
N ILE A 109 17.75 -1.40 -2.14
CA ILE A 109 18.51 -2.48 -2.77
C ILE A 109 18.61 -3.66 -1.80
N GLY A 110 18.13 -4.82 -2.25
CA GLY A 110 18.42 -6.10 -1.61
C GLY A 110 19.82 -6.56 -1.95
N ARG A 111 20.53 -7.15 -0.99
CA ARG A 111 21.88 -7.70 -1.19
C ARG A 111 22.01 -9.07 -0.56
N VAL A 112 22.75 -9.95 -1.23
CA VAL A 112 23.14 -11.25 -0.69
C VAL A 112 24.63 -11.41 -0.95
N SER A 113 25.40 -11.63 0.11
CA SER A 113 26.85 -11.88 0.03
C SER A 113 27.21 -13.14 0.78
N TYR A 114 28.18 -13.88 0.28
CA TYR A 114 28.76 -15.08 0.92
C TYR A 114 30.09 -15.45 0.27
N THR A 115 30.86 -16.31 0.95
CA THR A 115 32.17 -16.80 0.47
C THR A 115 32.13 -18.32 0.29
N ILE A 116 32.58 -18.83 -0.87
CA ILE A 116 32.80 -20.25 -1.15
C ILE A 116 34.21 -20.42 -1.71
N ASP A 117 35.00 -21.29 -1.11
CA ASP A 117 36.38 -21.61 -1.53
C ASP A 117 37.27 -20.36 -1.74
N GLY A 118 37.09 -19.37 -0.87
CA GLY A 118 37.85 -18.12 -0.93
C GLY A 118 37.39 -17.15 -2.02
N VAL A 119 36.29 -17.42 -2.71
CA VAL A 119 35.65 -16.52 -3.69
C VAL A 119 34.44 -15.87 -3.05
N ASP A 120 34.40 -14.55 -3.05
CA ASP A 120 33.26 -13.77 -2.59
C ASP A 120 32.23 -13.64 -3.71
N TYR A 121 30.96 -13.90 -3.38
CA TYR A 121 29.79 -13.73 -4.24
C TYR A 121 28.95 -12.58 -3.72
N LEU A 122 28.51 -11.71 -4.61
CA LEU A 122 27.60 -10.60 -4.31
C LEU A 122 26.47 -10.60 -5.32
N ARG A 123 25.22 -10.53 -4.82
CA ARG A 123 24.02 -10.31 -5.61
C ARG A 123 23.33 -9.04 -5.14
N GLU A 124 22.83 -8.24 -6.07
CA GLU A 124 22.03 -7.04 -5.79
C GLU A 124 20.69 -7.15 -6.52
N TYR A 125 19.62 -6.72 -5.85
CA TYR A 125 18.23 -6.77 -6.35
C TYR A 125 17.58 -5.41 -6.13
N PHE A 126 17.01 -4.82 -7.17
CA PHE A 126 16.20 -3.61 -7.02
C PHE A 126 15.13 -3.50 -8.11
N ALA A 127 14.06 -2.75 -7.81
CA ALA A 127 13.00 -2.42 -8.76
C ALA A 127 13.08 -0.93 -9.11
N SER A 128 13.48 -0.63 -10.35
CA SER A 128 13.59 0.74 -10.87
C SER A 128 12.23 1.25 -11.31
N ASN A 129 11.75 2.35 -10.72
CA ASN A 129 10.53 3.00 -11.17
C ASN A 129 10.71 3.72 -12.52
N PRO A 130 11.78 4.53 -12.74
CA PRO A 130 11.97 5.25 -14.00
C PRO A 130 12.21 4.34 -15.21
N ASP A 131 12.69 3.12 -14.99
CA ASP A 131 12.91 2.14 -16.06
C ASP A 131 11.78 1.11 -16.16
N SER A 132 10.92 1.02 -15.15
CA SER A 132 9.84 0.03 -15.03
C SER A 132 10.35 -1.42 -15.14
N VAL A 133 11.48 -1.72 -14.50
CA VAL A 133 12.14 -3.04 -14.50
C VAL A 133 12.57 -3.45 -13.10
N ILE A 134 12.71 -4.76 -12.90
CA ILE A 134 13.46 -5.35 -11.78
C ILE A 134 14.84 -5.72 -12.31
N VAL A 135 15.88 -5.43 -11.55
CA VAL A 135 17.28 -5.71 -11.91
C VAL A 135 17.90 -6.63 -10.87
N VAL A 136 18.55 -7.68 -11.36
CA VAL A 136 19.39 -8.57 -10.54
C VAL A 136 20.81 -8.48 -11.08
N ARG A 137 21.77 -8.15 -10.22
CA ARG A 137 23.20 -8.14 -10.57
C ARG A 137 23.92 -9.20 -9.77
N LEU A 138 24.72 -10.03 -10.44
CA LEU A 138 25.59 -11.04 -9.85
C LEU A 138 27.03 -10.70 -10.18
N THR A 139 27.89 -10.76 -9.17
CA THR A 139 29.33 -10.51 -9.30
C THR A 139 30.14 -11.38 -8.35
N THR A 140 31.43 -11.57 -8.68
CA THR A 140 32.43 -12.18 -7.79
C THR A 140 33.59 -11.19 -7.63
N PRO A 141 33.51 -10.27 -6.64
CA PRO A 141 34.49 -9.20 -6.47
C PRO A 141 35.92 -9.72 -6.37
N GLY A 142 36.83 -9.14 -7.17
CA GLY A 142 38.23 -9.58 -7.19
C GLY A 142 38.52 -10.87 -7.98
N HIS A 143 37.52 -11.57 -8.46
CA HIS A 143 37.65 -12.81 -9.21
C HIS A 143 36.95 -12.73 -10.56
N LYS A 144 37.52 -13.37 -11.59
CA LYS A 144 36.95 -13.46 -12.93
C LYS A 144 36.57 -14.90 -13.28
N GLY A 145 35.57 -15.05 -14.15
CA GLY A 145 35.18 -16.36 -14.67
C GLY A 145 34.59 -17.31 -13.63
N LYS A 146 34.02 -16.82 -12.53
CA LYS A 146 33.54 -17.66 -11.43
C LYS A 146 32.02 -17.87 -11.43
N LEU A 147 31.26 -17.13 -12.23
CA LEU A 147 29.82 -17.31 -12.29
C LEU A 147 29.44 -18.44 -13.26
N ASN A 148 28.91 -19.53 -12.69
CA ASN A 148 28.40 -20.68 -13.39
C ASN A 148 27.03 -21.01 -12.82
N PHE A 149 25.96 -20.91 -13.64
CA PHE A 149 24.59 -21.21 -13.20
C PHE A 149 23.65 -21.38 -14.38
N SER A 150 22.50 -21.99 -14.14
CA SER A 150 21.37 -21.92 -15.05
C SER A 150 20.31 -20.94 -14.55
N LEU A 151 19.68 -20.21 -15.49
CA LEU A 151 18.55 -19.33 -15.22
C LEU A 151 17.31 -19.90 -15.89
N ARG A 152 16.24 -20.11 -15.10
CA ARG A 152 14.92 -20.50 -15.58
C ARG A 152 13.87 -19.48 -15.18
N MET A 153 12.89 -19.28 -16.03
CA MET A 153 11.69 -18.49 -15.75
C MET A 153 10.49 -19.45 -15.75
N GLN A 154 9.62 -19.31 -14.77
CA GLN A 154 8.41 -20.10 -14.64
C GLN A 154 7.20 -19.18 -14.55
N ASP A 155 6.20 -19.46 -15.39
CA ASP A 155 4.91 -18.78 -15.32
C ASP A 155 4.15 -19.22 -14.05
N GLY A 156 3.66 -18.27 -13.29
CA GLY A 156 2.87 -18.52 -12.08
C GLY A 156 1.56 -19.28 -12.34
N ARG A 157 1.16 -19.40 -13.59
CA ARG A 157 -0.01 -20.16 -14.06
C ARG A 157 0.35 -21.40 -14.87
N GLN A 158 1.60 -21.83 -14.79
CA GLN A 158 2.12 -23.03 -15.46
C GLN A 158 2.07 -22.95 -17.01
N GLY A 159 2.08 -21.74 -17.56
CA GLY A 159 2.27 -21.51 -18.98
C GLY A 159 3.67 -21.88 -19.46
N MET A 160 3.84 -21.97 -20.79
CA MET A 160 5.15 -22.27 -21.38
C MET A 160 6.07 -21.05 -21.36
N THR A 161 7.33 -21.27 -20.99
CA THR A 161 8.40 -20.29 -21.16
C THR A 161 9.06 -20.48 -22.52
N ARG A 162 9.13 -19.42 -23.30
CA ARG A 162 9.92 -19.38 -24.55
C ARG A 162 11.27 -18.76 -24.27
N VAL A 163 12.32 -19.34 -24.80
CA VAL A 163 13.68 -18.79 -24.78
C VAL A 163 14.10 -18.43 -26.20
N ASP A 164 14.52 -17.18 -26.41
CA ASP A 164 14.98 -16.68 -27.70
C ASP A 164 16.21 -15.77 -27.48
N GLY A 165 17.35 -16.18 -28.06
CA GLY A 165 18.63 -15.57 -27.69
C GLY A 165 18.86 -15.64 -26.17
N HIS A 166 19.08 -14.51 -25.55
CA HIS A 166 19.25 -14.42 -24.09
C HIS A 166 17.99 -13.90 -23.36
N THR A 167 16.84 -13.92 -24.03
CA THR A 167 15.55 -13.47 -23.48
C THR A 167 14.63 -14.66 -23.22
N MET A 168 14.08 -14.74 -22.01
CA MET A 168 13.00 -15.65 -21.64
C MET A 168 11.69 -14.87 -21.59
N THR A 169 10.62 -15.46 -22.11
CA THR A 169 9.29 -14.86 -22.19
C THR A 169 8.23 -15.82 -21.67
N ILE A 170 7.39 -15.35 -20.79
CA ILE A 170 6.11 -15.97 -20.42
C ILE A 170 4.96 -15.07 -20.86
N LYS A 171 3.86 -15.65 -21.31
CA LYS A 171 2.66 -14.93 -21.69
C LYS A 171 1.41 -15.79 -21.58
N GLY A 172 0.30 -15.16 -21.34
CA GLY A 172 -0.98 -15.86 -21.23
C GLY A 172 -2.17 -14.91 -21.27
N THR A 173 -3.34 -15.50 -21.09
CA THR A 173 -4.63 -14.80 -21.07
C THR A 173 -5.40 -15.23 -19.84
N LEU A 174 -6.03 -14.28 -19.19
CA LEU A 174 -7.00 -14.43 -18.11
C LEU A 174 -8.38 -14.02 -18.63
N ASP A 175 -9.39 -13.95 -17.76
CA ASP A 175 -10.77 -13.64 -18.17
C ASP A 175 -10.91 -12.42 -19.10
N LEU A 176 -10.33 -11.28 -18.71
CA LEU A 176 -10.32 -10.06 -19.51
C LEU A 176 -8.93 -9.65 -19.95
N LEU A 177 -7.91 -10.09 -19.25
CA LEU A 177 -6.55 -9.60 -19.42
C LEU A 177 -5.69 -10.58 -20.20
N SER A 178 -4.84 -10.04 -21.04
CA SER A 178 -3.63 -10.72 -21.51
C SER A 178 -2.43 -10.15 -20.77
N TYR A 179 -1.38 -10.97 -20.61
CA TYR A 179 -0.14 -10.58 -19.94
C TYR A 179 1.09 -11.13 -20.65
N GLU A 180 2.19 -10.45 -20.45
CA GLU A 180 3.51 -10.91 -20.84
C GLU A 180 4.55 -10.42 -19.83
N ALA A 181 5.56 -11.28 -19.55
CA ALA A 181 6.78 -10.87 -18.87
C ALA A 181 8.00 -11.37 -19.63
N GLN A 182 9.06 -10.59 -19.61
CA GLN A 182 10.34 -10.91 -20.22
C GLN A 182 11.47 -10.76 -19.21
N ALA A 183 12.44 -11.71 -19.25
CA ALA A 183 13.68 -11.64 -18.50
C ALA A 183 14.85 -11.73 -19.49
N LEU A 184 15.68 -10.69 -19.55
CA LEU A 184 16.88 -10.62 -20.37
C LEU A 184 18.13 -10.82 -19.53
N LEU A 185 19.01 -11.75 -19.93
CA LEU A 185 20.31 -11.98 -19.31
C LEU A 185 21.43 -11.33 -20.14
N GLN A 186 22.24 -10.52 -19.48
CA GLN A 186 23.46 -9.92 -20.05
C GLN A 186 24.66 -10.34 -19.21
N ALA A 187 25.64 -11.00 -19.85
CA ALA A 187 26.87 -11.46 -19.18
C ALA A 187 28.06 -10.59 -19.59
N ASP A 188 28.88 -10.27 -18.62
CA ASP A 188 30.19 -9.69 -18.81
C ASP A 188 31.22 -10.83 -18.74
N GLY A 189 31.92 -11.13 -19.85
CA GLY A 189 32.77 -12.31 -19.97
C GLY A 189 32.03 -13.64 -19.99
N GLY A 190 32.79 -14.74 -20.14
CA GLY A 190 32.21 -16.09 -20.18
C GLY A 190 31.39 -16.38 -21.42
N MET A 191 30.49 -17.35 -21.30
CA MET A 191 29.59 -17.81 -22.36
C MET A 191 28.18 -17.99 -21.83
N VAL A 192 27.18 -17.67 -22.64
CA VAL A 192 25.76 -17.96 -22.38
C VAL A 192 25.25 -18.92 -23.45
N GLU A 193 24.83 -20.10 -23.04
CA GLU A 193 24.20 -21.10 -23.88
C GLU A 193 22.68 -21.03 -23.74
N THR A 194 21.98 -20.93 -24.87
CA THR A 194 20.53 -20.97 -24.92
C THR A 194 20.05 -22.41 -25.03
N LYS A 195 19.21 -22.86 -24.09
CA LYS A 195 18.48 -24.13 -24.13
C LYS A 195 17.00 -23.86 -24.38
N SER A 196 16.23 -24.92 -24.56
CA SER A 196 14.79 -24.81 -24.84
C SER A 196 13.97 -24.20 -23.70
N ASP A 197 14.44 -24.37 -22.44
CA ASP A 197 13.72 -24.01 -21.23
C ASP A 197 14.53 -23.11 -20.25
N ARG A 198 15.81 -22.84 -20.57
CA ARG A 198 16.72 -22.10 -19.68
C ARG A 198 17.89 -21.47 -20.43
N LEU A 199 18.59 -20.59 -19.72
CA LEU A 199 19.88 -20.05 -20.11
C LEU A 199 20.97 -20.63 -19.21
N GLU A 200 22.08 -21.10 -19.77
CA GLU A 200 23.24 -21.61 -19.03
C GLU A 200 24.39 -20.62 -19.14
N VAL A 201 24.88 -20.12 -18.00
CA VAL A 201 26.02 -19.20 -17.90
C VAL A 201 27.25 -19.99 -17.48
N LYS A 202 28.36 -19.83 -18.19
CA LYS A 202 29.65 -20.47 -17.90
C LYS A 202 30.78 -19.45 -17.89
N GLY A 203 31.44 -19.34 -16.75
CA GLY A 203 32.65 -18.53 -16.60
C GLY A 203 32.45 -17.03 -16.79
N ALA A 204 31.29 -16.47 -16.42
CA ALA A 204 31.09 -15.03 -16.49
C ALA A 204 31.80 -14.30 -15.34
N ASP A 205 32.25 -13.07 -15.61
CA ASP A 205 32.83 -12.15 -14.61
C ASP A 205 31.71 -11.48 -13.82
N ALA A 206 30.62 -11.12 -14.50
CA ALA A 206 29.42 -10.57 -13.90
C ALA A 206 28.20 -10.83 -14.78
N VAL A 207 26.99 -10.84 -14.20
CA VAL A 207 25.74 -10.99 -14.93
C VAL A 207 24.73 -9.96 -14.45
N THR A 208 23.99 -9.38 -15.39
CA THR A 208 22.80 -8.56 -15.12
C THR A 208 21.58 -9.26 -15.71
N VAL A 209 20.55 -9.51 -14.89
CA VAL A 209 19.23 -9.91 -15.38
C VAL A 209 18.29 -8.74 -15.23
N VAL A 210 17.60 -8.40 -16.31
CA VAL A 210 16.56 -7.38 -16.35
C VAL A 210 15.22 -8.07 -16.56
N LEU A 211 14.26 -7.81 -15.68
CA LEU A 211 12.91 -8.39 -15.71
C LEU A 211 11.89 -7.26 -15.84
N THR A 212 10.93 -7.40 -16.75
CA THR A 212 9.76 -6.51 -16.86
C THR A 212 8.53 -7.30 -17.25
N GLY A 213 7.35 -6.75 -16.97
CA GLY A 213 6.08 -7.34 -17.34
C GLY A 213 5.01 -6.28 -17.54
N ALA A 214 3.90 -6.69 -18.13
CA ALA A 214 2.70 -5.88 -18.29
C ALA A 214 1.47 -6.73 -18.58
N THR A 215 0.31 -6.14 -18.35
CA THR A 215 -0.99 -6.60 -18.85
C THR A 215 -1.57 -5.55 -19.80
N ASN A 216 -2.69 -5.85 -20.45
CA ASN A 216 -3.45 -4.86 -21.22
C ASN A 216 -4.47 -4.10 -20.37
N PHE A 217 -4.36 -4.13 -19.05
CA PHE A 217 -5.24 -3.38 -18.16
C PHE A 217 -5.15 -1.86 -18.42
N ASP A 218 -6.32 -1.21 -18.48
CA ASP A 218 -6.46 0.23 -18.55
C ASP A 218 -7.75 0.66 -17.83
N LEU A 219 -7.60 1.28 -16.66
CA LEU A 219 -8.70 1.73 -15.81
C LEU A 219 -9.62 2.73 -16.52
N ALA A 220 -9.05 3.60 -17.36
CA ALA A 220 -9.78 4.62 -18.10
C ALA A 220 -10.62 4.04 -19.26
N SER A 221 -10.29 2.83 -19.72
CA SER A 221 -11.04 2.18 -20.79
C SER A 221 -12.43 1.74 -20.31
N PRO A 222 -13.49 1.89 -21.12
CA PRO A 222 -14.81 1.34 -20.82
C PRO A 222 -14.81 -0.18 -20.58
N THR A 223 -13.88 -0.89 -21.21
CA THR A 223 -13.73 -2.36 -21.10
C THR A 223 -12.62 -2.78 -20.12
N TYR A 224 -11.96 -1.83 -19.43
CA TYR A 224 -10.79 -2.04 -18.57
C TYR A 224 -9.57 -2.64 -19.28
N THR A 225 -9.58 -2.65 -20.60
CA THR A 225 -8.48 -3.18 -21.41
C THR A 225 -8.14 -2.23 -22.57
N ARG A 226 -6.88 -2.22 -22.95
CA ARG A 226 -6.37 -1.49 -24.10
C ARG A 226 -5.38 -2.34 -24.86
N GLY A 227 -5.63 -2.48 -26.18
CA GLY A 227 -4.79 -3.26 -27.06
C GLY A 227 -4.93 -4.77 -26.86
N ASP A 228 -4.20 -5.50 -27.68
CA ASP A 228 -4.15 -6.96 -27.72
C ASP A 228 -2.80 -7.50 -27.22
N ALA A 229 -2.57 -8.81 -27.36
CA ALA A 229 -1.32 -9.46 -26.98
C ALA A 229 -0.10 -8.91 -27.73
N ASP A 230 -0.28 -8.50 -28.99
CA ASP A 230 0.82 -7.93 -29.79
C ASP A 230 1.20 -6.52 -29.29
N GLU A 231 0.23 -5.73 -28.85
CA GLU A 231 0.49 -4.43 -28.22
C GLU A 231 1.22 -4.58 -26.89
N ILE A 232 0.83 -5.57 -26.06
CA ILE A 232 1.56 -5.89 -24.82
C ILE A 232 3.00 -6.26 -25.15
N HIS A 233 3.20 -7.16 -26.14
CA HIS A 233 4.53 -7.59 -26.57
C HIS A 233 5.39 -6.39 -27.01
N ARG A 234 4.87 -5.52 -27.87
CA ARG A 234 5.59 -4.30 -28.29
C ARG A 234 5.99 -3.43 -27.11
N ARG A 235 5.09 -3.23 -26.15
CA ARG A 235 5.33 -2.40 -24.96
C ARG A 235 6.36 -3.02 -24.02
N VAL A 236 6.26 -4.32 -23.73
CA VAL A 236 7.20 -5.06 -22.87
C VAL A 236 8.59 -5.08 -23.53
N SER A 237 8.67 -5.41 -24.82
CA SER A 237 9.93 -5.43 -25.58
C SER A 237 10.58 -4.04 -25.66
N ALA A 238 9.80 -2.99 -25.87
CA ALA A 238 10.33 -1.62 -25.89
C ALA A 238 10.92 -1.18 -24.53
N ARG A 239 10.30 -1.59 -23.41
CA ARG A 239 10.86 -1.37 -22.06
C ARG A 239 12.16 -2.15 -21.87
N MET A 240 12.16 -3.42 -22.29
CA MET A 240 13.34 -4.29 -22.22
C MET A 240 14.50 -3.71 -23.04
N ASP A 241 14.26 -3.32 -24.28
CA ASP A 241 15.26 -2.71 -25.17
C ASP A 241 15.85 -1.42 -24.61
N LYS A 242 14.98 -0.57 -24.01
CA LYS A 242 15.42 0.66 -23.35
C LYS A 242 16.33 0.38 -22.16
N ALA A 243 15.97 -0.58 -21.33
CA ALA A 243 16.77 -0.98 -20.18
C ALA A 243 18.08 -1.69 -20.61
N ALA A 244 18.02 -2.56 -21.60
CA ALA A 244 19.17 -3.31 -22.14
C ALA A 244 20.29 -2.43 -22.69
N ARG A 245 19.97 -1.21 -23.16
CA ARG A 245 20.96 -0.21 -23.65
C ARG A 245 21.69 0.51 -22.51
N LYS A 246 21.24 0.33 -21.26
CA LYS A 246 21.88 0.93 -20.08
C LYS A 246 22.80 -0.10 -19.42
N SER A 247 24.00 0.36 -19.02
CA SER A 247 24.81 -0.47 -18.13
C SER A 247 24.16 -0.59 -16.76
N TYR A 248 24.50 -1.65 -16.02
CA TYR A 248 24.07 -1.81 -14.62
C TYR A 248 24.26 -0.54 -13.80
N LYS A 249 25.42 0.11 -13.92
CA LYS A 249 25.72 1.37 -13.22
C LYS A 249 24.70 2.47 -13.53
N LYS A 250 24.26 2.58 -14.79
CA LYS A 250 23.26 3.58 -15.19
C LYS A 250 21.86 3.23 -14.69
N LEU A 251 21.46 1.94 -14.70
CA LEU A 251 20.20 1.48 -14.13
C LEU A 251 20.14 1.77 -12.62
N LYS A 252 21.19 1.41 -11.89
CA LYS A 252 21.31 1.68 -10.45
C LYS A 252 21.28 3.18 -10.14
N ALA A 253 22.02 3.99 -10.89
CA ALA A 253 22.02 5.44 -10.69
C ALA A 253 20.64 6.07 -10.94
N ALA A 254 19.89 5.61 -11.95
CA ALA A 254 18.53 6.08 -12.20
C ALA A 254 17.57 5.70 -11.07
N HIS A 255 17.69 4.46 -10.55
CA HIS A 255 16.92 3.99 -9.41
C HIS A 255 17.19 4.84 -8.14
N LEU A 256 18.46 5.07 -7.81
CA LEU A 256 18.84 5.85 -6.64
C LEU A 256 18.39 7.32 -6.76
N ALA A 257 18.55 7.93 -7.92
CA ALA A 257 18.12 9.31 -8.18
C ALA A 257 16.61 9.51 -8.04
N ASP A 258 15.82 8.48 -8.29
CA ASP A 258 14.37 8.48 -8.10
C ASP A 258 13.96 8.18 -6.64
N TYR A 259 14.52 7.12 -6.05
CA TYR A 259 14.07 6.62 -4.75
C TYR A 259 14.58 7.45 -3.57
N GLN A 260 15.88 7.74 -3.53
CA GLN A 260 16.52 8.34 -2.36
C GLN A 260 15.95 9.70 -1.97
N PRO A 261 15.63 10.62 -2.91
CA PRO A 261 15.00 11.90 -2.54
C PRO A 261 13.63 11.74 -1.87
N LEU A 262 12.86 10.72 -2.25
CA LEU A 262 11.54 10.43 -1.64
C LEU A 262 11.70 9.83 -0.24
N PHE A 263 12.61 8.89 -0.09
CA PHE A 263 12.85 8.24 1.20
C PHE A 263 13.46 9.19 2.23
N ALA A 264 14.37 10.05 1.80
CA ALA A 264 15.08 10.99 2.67
C ALA A 264 14.23 12.17 3.18
N ARG A 265 12.99 12.36 2.68
CA ARG A 265 12.11 13.48 3.10
C ARG A 265 11.71 13.44 4.58
N VAL A 266 11.70 12.25 5.18
CA VAL A 266 11.31 12.07 6.57
C VAL A 266 12.31 11.16 7.27
N GLU A 267 12.81 11.62 8.38
CA GLU A 267 13.68 10.89 9.29
C GLU A 267 13.04 10.86 10.67
N LEU A 268 13.09 9.71 11.32
CA LEU A 268 12.77 9.54 12.73
C LEU A 268 14.08 9.17 13.42
N ASP A 269 14.59 10.07 14.23
CA ASP A 269 15.77 9.85 15.06
C ASP A 269 15.35 9.75 16.54
N LEU A 270 15.67 8.63 17.16
CA LEU A 270 15.42 8.34 18.57
C LEU A 270 16.73 8.17 19.35
N ASP A 271 17.82 8.75 18.85
CA ASP A 271 19.15 8.68 19.45
C ASP A 271 19.62 7.22 19.68
N ALA A 272 19.45 6.39 18.65
CA ALA A 272 19.79 4.96 18.70
C ALA A 272 20.65 4.56 17.51
N GLU A 273 21.72 3.83 17.80
CA GLU A 273 22.59 3.24 16.79
C GLU A 273 22.01 1.92 16.25
N GLN A 274 22.43 1.54 15.04
CA GLN A 274 22.09 0.23 14.48
C GLN A 274 22.79 -0.87 15.31
N PRO A 275 22.04 -1.80 15.92
CA PRO A 275 22.65 -2.90 16.69
C PRO A 275 23.20 -3.98 15.76
N ASP A 276 24.17 -4.73 16.25
CA ASP A 276 24.76 -5.88 15.55
C ASP A 276 23.97 -7.18 15.80
N TYR A 277 22.63 -7.11 15.58
CA TYR A 277 21.72 -8.26 15.64
C TYR A 277 21.04 -8.43 14.30
N THR A 278 20.78 -9.69 13.90
CA THR A 278 19.86 -9.95 12.79
C THR A 278 18.47 -9.41 13.12
N THR A 279 17.70 -9.06 12.09
CA THR A 279 16.40 -8.42 12.31
C THR A 279 15.44 -9.30 13.11
N ASP A 280 15.48 -10.61 12.91
CA ASP A 280 14.64 -11.54 13.68
C ASP A 280 15.05 -11.63 15.15
N VAL A 281 16.37 -11.63 15.47
CA VAL A 281 16.88 -11.56 16.85
C VAL A 281 16.49 -10.23 17.49
N LEU A 282 16.68 -9.11 16.77
CA LEU A 282 16.27 -7.78 17.25
C LEU A 282 14.79 -7.77 17.65
N VAL A 283 13.90 -8.31 16.82
CA VAL A 283 12.47 -8.33 17.10
C VAL A 283 12.10 -9.32 18.20
N ARG A 284 12.77 -10.47 18.33
CA ARG A 284 12.44 -11.48 19.36
C ARG A 284 12.97 -11.12 20.72
N GLU A 285 14.20 -10.62 20.81
CA GLU A 285 14.96 -10.56 22.05
C GLU A 285 15.23 -9.13 22.52
N HIS A 286 15.18 -8.13 21.61
CA HIS A 286 15.58 -6.76 21.90
C HIS A 286 14.49 -5.74 21.51
N LYS A 287 13.22 -6.03 21.81
CA LYS A 287 12.08 -5.19 21.40
C LYS A 287 12.13 -3.76 21.92
N ASP A 288 12.75 -3.54 23.07
CA ASP A 288 12.85 -2.21 23.69
C ASP A 288 13.93 -1.34 23.04
N ASN A 289 14.66 -1.85 22.04
CA ASN A 289 15.65 -1.08 21.30
C ASN A 289 14.96 -0.03 20.43
N ALA A 290 15.31 1.23 20.60
CA ALA A 290 14.71 2.34 19.86
C ALA A 290 15.00 2.29 18.35
N TYR A 291 16.12 1.69 17.92
CA TYR A 291 16.39 1.43 16.50
C TYR A 291 15.27 0.59 15.84
N LEU A 292 14.67 -0.36 16.56
CA LEU A 292 13.55 -1.14 16.03
C LEU A 292 12.33 -0.26 15.72
N ASP A 293 12.06 0.75 16.54
CA ASP A 293 10.94 1.69 16.29
C ASP A 293 11.22 2.56 15.05
N MET A 294 12.47 3.05 14.93
CA MET A 294 12.91 3.78 13.73
C MET A 294 12.82 2.91 12.47
N LEU A 295 13.32 1.67 12.54
CA LEU A 295 13.29 0.71 11.45
C LEU A 295 11.85 0.36 11.04
N TYR A 296 10.96 0.13 12.02
CA TYR A 296 9.56 -0.22 11.76
C TYR A 296 8.81 0.92 11.05
N PHE A 297 9.02 2.16 11.49
CA PHE A 297 8.48 3.36 10.84
C PHE A 297 8.99 3.49 9.39
N GLN A 298 10.29 3.43 9.19
CA GLN A 298 10.90 3.57 7.86
C GLN A 298 10.57 2.39 6.93
N TYR A 299 10.39 1.19 7.47
CA TYR A 299 9.96 0.02 6.69
C TYR A 299 8.52 0.20 6.16
N GLY A 300 7.63 0.78 6.97
CA GLY A 300 6.28 1.14 6.50
C GLY A 300 6.33 2.12 5.31
N ARG A 301 7.19 3.15 5.37
CA ARG A 301 7.41 4.09 4.24
C ARG A 301 8.00 3.39 3.02
N TYR A 302 8.98 2.50 3.21
CA TYR A 302 9.55 1.68 2.15
C TYR A 302 8.49 0.83 1.44
N LEU A 303 7.64 0.13 2.19
CA LEU A 303 6.58 -0.71 1.63
C LEU A 303 5.58 0.12 0.81
N MET A 304 5.24 1.32 1.24
CA MET A 304 4.39 2.22 0.48
C MET A 304 5.05 2.68 -0.82
N LEU A 305 6.31 3.13 -0.78
CA LEU A 305 7.10 3.48 -1.97
C LEU A 305 7.24 2.30 -2.95
N GLY A 306 7.41 1.08 -2.42
CA GLY A 306 7.52 -0.13 -3.22
C GLY A 306 6.21 -0.61 -3.83
N SER A 307 5.06 -0.35 -3.19
CA SER A 307 3.78 -0.90 -3.62
C SER A 307 2.82 0.09 -4.26
N SER A 308 3.02 1.40 -4.12
CA SER A 308 2.05 2.40 -4.59
C SER A 308 2.75 3.65 -5.13
N ARG A 309 3.25 3.57 -6.36
CA ARG A 309 3.87 4.70 -7.07
C ARG A 309 3.57 4.61 -8.55
N GLY A 310 3.03 5.71 -9.09
CA GLY A 310 2.61 5.71 -10.49
C GLY A 310 1.51 4.69 -10.77
N GLY A 311 1.05 4.59 -12.01
CA GLY A 311 0.01 3.65 -12.39
C GLY A 311 -1.39 4.05 -11.91
N GLN A 312 -2.34 3.12 -12.07
CA GLN A 312 -3.77 3.39 -11.96
C GLN A 312 -4.44 2.66 -10.78
N LEU A 313 -3.72 1.77 -10.09
CA LEU A 313 -4.29 0.90 -9.07
C LEU A 313 -3.61 1.11 -7.71
N PRO A 314 -4.39 1.13 -6.62
CA PRO A 314 -3.85 1.20 -5.27
C PRO A 314 -3.16 -0.09 -4.84
N SER A 315 -2.52 -0.09 -3.67
CA SER A 315 -2.09 -1.30 -2.97
C SER A 315 -3.30 -2.12 -2.56
N ASN A 316 -3.29 -3.42 -2.86
CA ASN A 316 -4.32 -4.36 -2.43
C ASN A 316 -4.07 -4.89 -1.00
N LEU A 317 -4.79 -5.92 -0.55
CA LEU A 317 -4.62 -6.51 0.79
C LEU A 317 -3.19 -7.01 1.10
N GLN A 318 -2.40 -7.33 0.08
CA GLN A 318 -0.99 -7.72 0.20
C GLN A 318 -0.01 -6.68 -0.40
N GLY A 319 -0.50 -5.46 -0.65
CA GLY A 319 0.29 -4.40 -1.26
C GLY A 319 0.53 -4.65 -2.74
N LEU A 320 1.65 -5.29 -3.08
CA LEU A 320 2.06 -5.62 -4.44
C LEU A 320 2.46 -7.09 -4.57
N TRP A 321 2.85 -7.75 -3.46
CA TRP A 321 3.49 -9.06 -3.46
C TRP A 321 2.50 -10.18 -3.16
N ASN A 322 2.53 -11.24 -4.01
CA ASN A 322 1.65 -12.40 -3.88
C ASN A 322 2.23 -13.60 -4.65
N ASN A 323 2.37 -14.74 -4.00
CA ASN A 323 2.96 -15.94 -4.59
C ASN A 323 1.96 -17.03 -4.96
N VAL A 324 0.65 -16.76 -4.88
CA VAL A 324 -0.40 -17.74 -5.15
C VAL A 324 -1.49 -17.18 -6.05
N ASN A 325 -2.26 -18.06 -6.72
CA ASN A 325 -3.37 -17.66 -7.59
C ASN A 325 -4.73 -17.65 -6.90
N ASN A 326 -4.76 -18.05 -5.63
CA ASN A 326 -5.95 -18.01 -4.77
C ASN A 326 -5.54 -17.44 -3.40
N PRO A 327 -5.14 -16.15 -3.32
CA PRO A 327 -4.74 -15.53 -2.08
C PRO A 327 -5.92 -15.34 -1.13
N ALA A 328 -5.61 -15.09 0.15
CA ALA A 328 -6.63 -14.79 1.15
C ALA A 328 -7.43 -13.55 0.72
N TRP A 329 -8.77 -13.66 0.80
CA TRP A 329 -9.72 -12.63 0.33
C TRP A 329 -9.42 -12.12 -1.09
N GLU A 330 -8.89 -12.99 -1.95
CA GLU A 330 -8.57 -12.70 -3.35
C GLU A 330 -7.62 -11.49 -3.54
N CYS A 331 -7.01 -10.98 -2.47
CA CYS A 331 -6.26 -9.72 -2.42
C CYS A 331 -7.09 -8.51 -2.88
N ASP A 332 -8.38 -8.49 -2.59
CA ASP A 332 -9.31 -7.46 -3.05
C ASP A 332 -8.99 -6.06 -2.48
N TYR A 333 -9.69 -5.04 -2.97
CA TYR A 333 -9.75 -3.72 -2.36
C TYR A 333 -10.87 -3.70 -1.33
N HIS A 334 -10.53 -4.10 -0.10
CA HIS A 334 -11.47 -4.24 1.01
C HIS A 334 -11.79 -2.86 1.59
N SER A 335 -13.08 -2.44 1.49
CA SER A 335 -13.48 -1.05 1.69
C SER A 335 -13.97 -0.71 3.11
N ASN A 336 -13.93 -1.65 4.05
CA ASN A 336 -14.42 -1.39 5.40
C ASN A 336 -13.31 -1.00 6.41
N ILE A 337 -12.05 -1.01 5.99
CA ILE A 337 -10.86 -0.50 6.68
C ILE A 337 -9.58 -0.63 5.85
N ASN A 338 -9.35 -1.78 5.19
CA ASN A 338 -8.03 -2.20 4.73
C ASN A 338 -7.43 -1.27 3.69
N VAL A 339 -8.14 -0.99 2.58
CA VAL A 339 -7.62 -0.12 1.54
C VAL A 339 -7.43 1.31 2.05
N GLN A 340 -8.33 1.79 2.90
CA GLN A 340 -8.22 3.11 3.50
C GLN A 340 -6.99 3.20 4.43
N MET A 341 -6.80 2.21 5.31
CA MET A 341 -5.67 2.19 6.23
C MET A 341 -4.31 2.12 5.52
N ASN A 342 -4.23 1.46 4.37
CA ASN A 342 -3.01 1.43 3.55
C ASN A 342 -2.52 2.86 3.22
N TYR A 343 -3.42 3.83 3.12
CA TYR A 343 -3.11 5.20 2.71
C TYR A 343 -3.09 6.24 3.82
N TRP A 344 -3.43 5.88 5.06
CA TRP A 344 -3.33 6.80 6.19
C TRP A 344 -1.93 7.42 6.39
N PRO A 345 -0.81 6.70 6.16
CA PRO A 345 0.51 7.28 6.31
C PRO A 345 0.96 8.13 5.12
N ALA A 346 0.28 8.12 3.97
CA ALA A 346 0.78 8.74 2.74
C ALA A 346 1.13 10.22 2.92
N GLU A 347 0.20 11.02 3.41
CA GLU A 347 0.42 12.46 3.59
C GLU A 347 1.29 12.77 4.81
N VAL A 348 0.97 12.18 5.97
CA VAL A 348 1.70 12.45 7.22
C VAL A 348 3.15 12.00 7.17
N ALA A 349 3.49 11.03 6.31
CA ALA A 349 4.86 10.57 6.10
C ALA A 349 5.52 11.17 4.83
N ASN A 350 4.94 12.26 4.29
CA ASN A 350 5.44 13.02 3.13
C ASN A 350 5.67 12.13 1.89
N LEU A 351 4.66 11.34 1.53
CA LEU A 351 4.63 10.42 0.39
C LEU A 351 3.36 10.61 -0.46
N SER A 352 2.98 11.86 -0.74
CA SER A 352 1.78 12.20 -1.52
C SER A 352 1.75 11.52 -2.89
N GLU A 353 2.89 11.28 -3.53
CA GLU A 353 2.98 10.57 -4.80
C GLU A 353 2.49 9.11 -4.71
N CYS A 354 2.59 8.51 -3.53
CA CYS A 354 2.06 7.17 -3.28
C CYS A 354 0.53 7.14 -3.15
N TYR A 355 -0.09 8.29 -2.93
CA TYR A 355 -1.54 8.41 -2.85
C TYR A 355 -2.22 8.44 -4.23
N ALA A 356 -1.53 8.94 -5.24
CA ALA A 356 -2.09 9.14 -6.58
C ALA A 356 -2.78 7.89 -7.17
N PRO A 357 -2.27 6.64 -7.04
CA PRO A 357 -2.97 5.47 -7.56
C PRO A 357 -4.32 5.20 -6.89
N PHE A 358 -4.44 5.46 -5.58
CA PHE A 358 -5.71 5.33 -4.85
C PHE A 358 -6.71 6.38 -5.31
N ILE A 359 -6.28 7.63 -5.38
CA ILE A 359 -7.11 8.76 -5.85
C ILE A 359 -7.60 8.49 -7.28
N THR A 360 -6.71 8.05 -8.17
CA THR A 360 -7.05 7.72 -9.56
C THR A 360 -8.08 6.61 -9.64
N TYR A 361 -7.90 5.53 -8.87
CA TYR A 361 -8.85 4.42 -8.84
C TYR A 361 -10.23 4.87 -8.37
N VAL A 362 -10.30 5.54 -7.22
CA VAL A 362 -11.57 5.98 -6.63
C VAL A 362 -12.29 6.99 -7.52
N SER A 363 -11.58 8.02 -8.02
CA SER A 363 -12.19 9.05 -8.85
C SER A 363 -12.68 8.51 -10.20
N THR A 364 -11.92 7.60 -10.81
CA THR A 364 -12.32 6.97 -12.06
C THR A 364 -13.55 6.10 -11.89
N GLU A 365 -13.58 5.21 -10.88
CA GLU A 365 -14.72 4.30 -10.67
C GLU A 365 -15.97 5.04 -10.19
N ALA A 366 -15.83 6.05 -9.32
CA ALA A 366 -16.94 6.85 -8.83
C ALA A 366 -17.65 7.65 -9.95
N LEU A 367 -16.88 8.14 -10.92
CA LEU A 367 -17.38 8.98 -12.01
C LEU A 367 -17.62 8.22 -13.33
N LYS A 368 -17.30 6.92 -13.39
CA LYS A 368 -17.47 6.10 -14.59
C LYS A 368 -18.96 5.94 -14.92
N ASP A 369 -19.40 6.57 -16.02
CA ASP A 369 -20.83 6.50 -16.40
C ASP A 369 -21.27 5.05 -16.68
N GLY A 370 -22.36 4.65 -16.02
CA GLY A 370 -22.87 3.28 -16.09
C GLY A 370 -21.97 2.24 -15.40
N GLY A 371 -20.91 2.65 -14.72
CA GLY A 371 -20.03 1.77 -13.96
C GLY A 371 -20.72 1.05 -12.81
N SER A 372 -20.14 -0.03 -12.33
CA SER A 372 -20.76 -0.88 -11.29
C SER A 372 -21.10 -0.11 -10.01
N TRP A 373 -20.25 0.84 -9.59
CA TRP A 373 -20.49 1.63 -8.39
C TRP A 373 -21.72 2.54 -8.53
N GLN A 374 -21.91 3.17 -9.69
CA GLN A 374 -23.12 3.93 -9.96
C GLN A 374 -24.36 3.03 -10.10
N GLN A 375 -24.20 1.82 -10.63
CA GLN A 375 -25.31 0.86 -10.70
C GLN A 375 -25.79 0.43 -9.31
N VAL A 376 -24.90 0.30 -8.32
CA VAL A 376 -25.28 0.04 -6.92
C VAL A 376 -26.19 1.15 -6.40
N ALA A 377 -25.83 2.42 -6.57
CA ALA A 377 -26.66 3.56 -6.16
C ALA A 377 -28.00 3.61 -6.92
N ARG A 378 -28.01 3.37 -8.24
CA ARG A 378 -29.22 3.37 -9.07
C ARG A 378 -30.23 2.28 -8.64
N LYS A 379 -29.76 1.12 -8.17
CA LYS A 379 -30.64 0.06 -7.61
C LYS A 379 -31.34 0.51 -6.33
N GLU A 380 -30.81 1.49 -5.65
CA GLU A 380 -31.40 2.12 -4.44
C GLU A 380 -32.18 3.39 -4.78
N ASN A 381 -32.40 3.71 -6.06
CA ASN A 381 -33.00 4.94 -6.57
C ASN A 381 -32.26 6.21 -6.13
N CYS A 382 -30.94 6.13 -5.95
CA CYS A 382 -30.08 7.23 -5.57
C CYS A 382 -29.18 7.66 -6.73
N ARG A 383 -28.88 8.96 -6.78
CA ARG A 383 -27.79 9.51 -7.60
C ARG A 383 -26.43 9.05 -7.05
N GLY A 384 -25.35 9.42 -7.75
CA GLY A 384 -24.00 9.17 -7.30
C GLY A 384 -23.62 7.69 -7.36
N TRP A 385 -22.96 7.19 -6.32
CA TRP A 385 -22.37 5.86 -6.31
C TRP A 385 -22.31 5.27 -4.89
N ALA A 386 -22.25 3.95 -4.83
CA ALA A 386 -22.03 3.19 -3.60
C ALA A 386 -21.25 1.91 -3.90
N VAL A 387 -20.67 1.31 -2.88
CA VAL A 387 -19.86 0.09 -2.99
C VAL A 387 -20.28 -0.97 -1.98
N HIS A 388 -19.93 -2.20 -2.29
CA HIS A 388 -19.86 -3.29 -1.33
C HIS A 388 -18.47 -3.36 -0.70
N THR A 389 -18.30 -4.25 0.25
CA THR A 389 -17.04 -4.37 1.00
C THR A 389 -15.87 -4.83 0.14
N GLN A 390 -16.09 -5.75 -0.80
CA GLN A 390 -15.06 -6.36 -1.63
C GLN A 390 -15.10 -5.83 -3.07
N ASN A 391 -13.97 -5.35 -3.56
CA ASN A 391 -13.86 -4.71 -4.87
C ASN A 391 -12.67 -5.25 -5.65
N ASN A 392 -12.78 -5.34 -6.98
CA ASN A 392 -11.69 -5.72 -7.86
C ASN A 392 -11.20 -4.55 -8.73
N ILE A 393 -10.23 -4.81 -9.60
CA ILE A 393 -9.65 -3.79 -10.50
C ILE A 393 -10.57 -3.38 -11.66
N PHE A 394 -11.67 -4.11 -11.90
CA PHE A 394 -12.63 -3.87 -12.99
C PHE A 394 -13.92 -3.18 -12.51
N GLY A 395 -13.88 -2.53 -11.36
CA GLY A 395 -15.03 -1.88 -10.75
C GLY A 395 -16.09 -2.82 -10.19
N TYR A 396 -15.93 -4.14 -10.31
CA TYR A 396 -16.86 -5.09 -9.70
C TYR A 396 -16.81 -5.01 -8.18
N THR A 397 -18.00 -5.05 -7.56
CA THR A 397 -18.18 -4.90 -6.12
C THR A 397 -19.21 -5.90 -5.63
N ASP A 398 -18.92 -6.61 -4.54
CA ASP A 398 -19.80 -7.63 -3.95
C ASP A 398 -19.59 -7.81 -2.44
N TRP A 399 -20.19 -8.86 -1.89
CA TRP A 399 -20.33 -9.16 -0.49
C TRP A 399 -21.25 -8.14 0.21
N LEU A 400 -21.10 -7.87 1.49
CA LEU A 400 -21.98 -6.95 2.22
C LEU A 400 -21.87 -5.52 1.70
N ILE A 401 -23.02 -4.88 1.45
CA ILE A 401 -23.05 -3.47 1.03
C ILE A 401 -22.41 -2.60 2.10
N ASN A 402 -21.53 -1.71 1.68
CA ASN A 402 -20.82 -0.77 2.55
C ASN A 402 -20.94 0.65 2.01
N ARG A 403 -22.14 1.19 2.09
CA ARG A 403 -22.46 2.52 1.55
C ARG A 403 -21.57 3.63 2.14
N PRO A 404 -21.31 3.66 3.48
CA PRO A 404 -20.49 4.71 4.08
C PRO A 404 -19.03 4.72 3.60
N ALA A 405 -18.56 3.66 2.95
CA ALA A 405 -17.24 3.66 2.33
C ALA A 405 -17.10 4.73 1.25
N ASN A 406 -18.18 5.14 0.58
CA ASN A 406 -18.12 6.24 -0.39
C ASN A 406 -17.77 7.57 0.28
N ALA A 407 -18.37 7.87 1.42
CA ALA A 407 -18.03 9.04 2.22
C ALA A 407 -16.59 8.93 2.76
N TRP A 408 -16.19 7.75 3.24
CA TRP A 408 -14.81 7.52 3.72
C TRP A 408 -13.76 7.75 2.62
N TYR A 409 -14.01 7.30 1.40
CA TYR A 409 -13.11 7.59 0.28
C TYR A 409 -13.00 9.08 0.00
N CYS A 410 -14.08 9.85 0.16
CA CYS A 410 -14.05 11.30 0.00
C CYS A 410 -13.19 12.00 1.07
N THR A 411 -13.14 11.51 2.32
CA THR A 411 -12.24 12.07 3.33
C THR A 411 -10.77 11.94 2.93
N HIS A 412 -10.41 10.86 2.23
CA HIS A 412 -9.06 10.72 1.65
C HIS A 412 -8.79 11.75 0.55
N LEU A 413 -9.77 12.02 -0.31
CA LEU A 413 -9.63 13.03 -1.37
C LEU A 413 -9.46 14.44 -0.76
N TRP A 414 -10.22 14.76 0.27
CA TRP A 414 -10.07 16.01 1.00
C TRP A 414 -8.72 16.11 1.72
N GLN A 415 -8.27 15.06 2.40
CA GLN A 415 -6.98 15.04 3.08
C GLN A 415 -5.82 15.34 2.12
N HIS A 416 -5.82 14.75 0.93
CA HIS A 416 -4.79 15.06 -0.07
C HIS A 416 -4.74 16.56 -0.39
N TYR A 417 -5.92 17.19 -0.60
CA TYR A 417 -5.95 18.64 -0.75
C TYR A 417 -5.45 19.38 0.51
N ALA A 418 -5.89 18.98 1.69
CA ALA A 418 -5.54 19.67 2.93
C ALA A 418 -4.02 19.69 3.21
N TYR A 419 -3.29 18.65 2.78
CA TYR A 419 -1.84 18.58 2.89
C TYR A 419 -1.11 19.29 1.74
N THR A 420 -1.62 19.21 0.51
CA THR A 420 -0.94 19.74 -0.68
C THR A 420 -1.34 21.19 -1.01
N LEU A 421 -2.54 21.61 -0.59
CA LEU A 421 -3.19 22.88 -0.96
C LEU A 421 -3.32 23.07 -2.48
N ASP A 422 -3.32 21.98 -3.25
CA ASP A 422 -3.48 21.99 -4.70
C ASP A 422 -4.95 22.23 -5.08
N LYS A 423 -5.26 23.47 -5.45
CA LYS A 423 -6.62 23.88 -5.85
C LYS A 423 -7.04 23.32 -7.21
N GLU A 424 -6.11 23.00 -8.09
CA GLU A 424 -6.43 22.38 -9.38
C GLU A 424 -6.86 20.93 -9.15
N TYR A 425 -6.13 20.21 -8.34
CA TYR A 425 -6.53 18.88 -7.89
C TYR A 425 -7.92 18.91 -7.21
N LEU A 426 -8.12 19.84 -6.27
CA LEU A 426 -9.40 19.97 -5.58
C LEU A 426 -10.55 20.20 -6.56
N ARG A 427 -10.40 21.14 -7.51
CA ARG A 427 -11.43 21.49 -8.49
C ARG A 427 -11.70 20.36 -9.49
N ASP A 428 -10.64 19.74 -10.03
CA ASP A 428 -10.75 18.89 -11.20
C ASP A 428 -10.89 17.40 -10.84
N THR A 429 -10.46 17.00 -9.64
CA THR A 429 -10.48 15.59 -9.21
C THR A 429 -11.37 15.36 -7.98
N ALA A 430 -11.10 16.05 -6.86
CA ALA A 430 -11.79 15.75 -5.60
C ALA A 430 -13.24 16.27 -5.60
N TRP A 431 -13.45 17.54 -5.99
CA TRP A 431 -14.77 18.18 -5.98
C TRP A 431 -15.84 17.41 -6.76
N PRO A 432 -15.62 16.95 -8.01
CA PRO A 432 -16.63 16.19 -8.74
C PRO A 432 -17.07 14.93 -8.00
N VAL A 433 -16.14 14.21 -7.39
CA VAL A 433 -16.42 12.97 -6.64
C VAL A 433 -17.19 13.30 -5.35
N MET A 434 -16.71 14.25 -4.56
CA MET A 434 -17.36 14.69 -3.31
C MET A 434 -18.79 15.17 -3.57
N LYS A 435 -19.00 15.95 -4.63
CA LYS A 435 -20.33 16.45 -5.04
C LYS A 435 -21.31 15.31 -5.33
N VAL A 436 -20.94 14.34 -6.17
CA VAL A 436 -21.86 13.23 -6.52
C VAL A 436 -22.06 12.28 -5.34
N THR A 437 -21.09 12.19 -4.43
CA THR A 437 -21.21 11.40 -3.19
C THR A 437 -22.20 12.09 -2.23
N CYS A 438 -22.15 13.41 -2.08
CA CYS A 438 -23.17 14.16 -1.32
C CYS A 438 -24.57 13.96 -1.91
N GLN A 439 -24.72 13.99 -3.25
CA GLN A 439 -26.00 13.76 -3.91
C GLN A 439 -26.57 12.37 -3.63
N TYR A 440 -25.69 11.34 -3.52
CA TYR A 440 -26.15 10.01 -3.08
C TYR A 440 -26.77 10.07 -1.69
N TRP A 441 -26.13 10.72 -0.74
CA TRP A 441 -26.63 10.85 0.62
C TRP A 441 -27.83 11.81 0.70
N PHE A 442 -27.96 12.83 -0.16
CA PHE A 442 -29.17 13.65 -0.25
C PHE A 442 -30.42 12.83 -0.56
N ASP A 443 -30.29 11.88 -1.47
CA ASP A 443 -31.38 11.02 -1.90
C ASP A 443 -31.69 9.92 -0.87
N ARG A 444 -30.69 9.51 -0.08
CA ARG A 444 -30.80 8.38 0.83
C ARG A 444 -31.20 8.75 2.26
N LEU A 445 -30.73 9.88 2.79
CA LEU A 445 -31.01 10.28 4.16
C LEU A 445 -32.51 10.42 4.42
N LYS A 446 -32.95 10.02 5.61
CA LYS A 446 -34.32 10.18 6.08
C LYS A 446 -34.38 10.90 7.43
N GLU A 447 -35.55 11.50 7.74
CA GLU A 447 -35.78 12.08 9.07
C GLU A 447 -36.04 10.99 10.10
N ASN A 448 -35.45 11.15 11.28
CA ASN A 448 -35.80 10.42 12.48
C ASN A 448 -36.94 11.11 13.26
N ALA A 449 -37.35 10.56 14.39
CA ALA A 449 -38.43 11.10 15.20
C ALA A 449 -38.15 12.52 15.76
N GLU A 450 -36.88 12.90 15.87
CA GLU A 450 -36.42 14.21 16.34
C GLU A 450 -36.25 15.24 15.19
N GLY A 451 -36.61 14.87 13.95
CA GLY A 451 -36.46 15.73 12.77
C GLY A 451 -35.02 15.86 12.26
N ARG A 452 -34.09 15.00 12.73
CA ARG A 452 -32.71 14.96 12.26
C ARG A 452 -32.60 13.99 11.08
N LEU A 453 -31.68 14.30 10.16
CA LEU A 453 -31.37 13.42 9.05
C LEU A 453 -30.42 12.29 9.48
N VAL A 454 -30.79 11.07 9.20
CA VAL A 454 -30.01 9.88 9.53
C VAL A 454 -29.85 8.96 8.31
N ALA A 455 -28.73 8.24 8.24
CA ALA A 455 -28.47 7.19 7.25
C ALA A 455 -29.34 5.96 7.58
N PRO A 456 -30.27 5.56 6.69
CA PRO A 456 -31.18 4.46 7.00
C PRO A 456 -30.55 3.10 6.72
N ASN A 457 -30.86 2.12 7.58
CA ASN A 457 -30.50 0.72 7.39
C ASN A 457 -29.01 0.51 7.04
N GLU A 458 -28.16 0.93 7.95
CA GLU A 458 -26.70 0.74 7.89
C GLU A 458 -26.24 -0.23 8.98
N TRP A 459 -25.04 -0.76 8.83
CA TRP A 459 -24.40 -1.66 9.79
C TRP A 459 -23.07 -1.10 10.26
N SER A 460 -22.57 -1.60 11.40
CA SER A 460 -21.23 -1.30 11.86
C SER A 460 -20.30 -2.46 11.52
N PRO A 461 -19.34 -2.30 10.60
CA PRO A 461 -18.42 -3.39 10.27
C PRO A 461 -17.66 -3.93 11.50
N GLU A 462 -17.54 -5.26 11.72
CA GLU A 462 -18.20 -6.31 10.90
C GLU A 462 -19.15 -7.12 11.79
N HIS A 463 -20.09 -6.50 12.45
CA HIS A 463 -21.03 -7.15 13.38
C HIS A 463 -22.30 -6.32 13.61
N GLY A 464 -23.17 -6.88 14.43
CA GLY A 464 -24.37 -6.20 14.94
C GLY A 464 -25.51 -6.11 13.95
N PRO A 465 -26.59 -5.45 14.35
CA PRO A 465 -27.77 -5.26 13.53
C PRO A 465 -27.58 -4.23 12.43
N TRP A 466 -28.57 -4.19 11.52
CA TRP A 466 -28.76 -3.10 10.60
C TRP A 466 -29.77 -2.13 11.20
N GLU A 467 -29.36 -0.89 11.41
CA GLU A 467 -30.19 0.15 12.03
C GLU A 467 -30.05 1.48 11.30
N ASP A 468 -31.00 2.38 11.56
CA ASP A 468 -30.89 3.77 11.12
C ASP A 468 -29.96 4.55 12.05
N GLY A 469 -29.13 5.43 11.48
CA GLY A 469 -28.30 6.32 12.27
C GLY A 469 -27.11 5.66 12.97
N VAL A 470 -26.65 4.50 12.48
CA VAL A 470 -25.45 3.83 13.02
C VAL A 470 -24.26 4.78 12.98
N ALA A 471 -23.52 4.87 14.09
CA ALA A 471 -22.43 5.82 14.28
C ALA A 471 -21.40 5.81 13.15
N TYR A 472 -21.03 4.64 12.65
CA TYR A 472 -20.14 4.49 11.48
C TYR A 472 -20.59 5.31 10.26
N ALA A 473 -21.86 5.17 9.88
CA ALA A 473 -22.41 5.87 8.74
C ALA A 473 -22.56 7.37 9.01
N GLN A 474 -23.11 7.72 10.18
CA GLN A 474 -23.39 9.12 10.54
C GLN A 474 -22.12 9.95 10.62
N GLN A 475 -21.08 9.46 11.29
CA GLN A 475 -19.81 10.16 11.45
C GLN A 475 -19.12 10.40 10.10
N LEU A 476 -19.17 9.42 9.19
CA LEU A 476 -18.57 9.55 7.86
C LEU A 476 -19.36 10.48 6.95
N VAL A 477 -20.71 10.42 6.97
CA VAL A 477 -21.54 11.34 6.19
C VAL A 477 -21.41 12.77 6.72
N TYR A 478 -21.30 12.95 8.03
CA TYR A 478 -21.04 14.24 8.63
C TYR A 478 -19.70 14.83 8.17
N ALA A 479 -18.63 14.04 8.23
CA ALA A 479 -17.32 14.44 7.72
C ALA A 479 -17.36 14.80 6.23
N LEU A 480 -18.01 13.98 5.40
CA LEU A 480 -18.20 14.27 3.96
C LEU A 480 -18.85 15.64 3.73
N PHE A 481 -19.93 15.94 4.45
CA PHE A 481 -20.66 17.20 4.24
C PHE A 481 -19.83 18.39 4.72
N GLU A 482 -19.20 18.30 5.89
CA GLU A 482 -18.31 19.32 6.45
C GLU A 482 -17.15 19.62 5.50
N GLU A 483 -16.44 18.61 5.04
CA GLU A 483 -15.31 18.73 4.13
C GLU A 483 -15.72 19.22 2.74
N THR A 484 -16.91 18.84 2.25
CA THR A 484 -17.42 19.32 0.96
C THR A 484 -17.82 20.81 1.04
N LEU A 485 -18.35 21.27 2.17
CA LEU A 485 -18.60 22.71 2.41
C LEU A 485 -17.29 23.49 2.46
N ALA A 486 -16.26 22.96 3.14
CA ALA A 486 -14.94 23.57 3.16
C ALA A 486 -14.31 23.64 1.75
N ALA A 487 -14.48 22.59 0.94
CA ALA A 487 -14.05 22.56 -0.45
C ALA A 487 -14.79 23.60 -1.31
N ALA A 488 -16.10 23.78 -1.10
CA ALA A 488 -16.89 24.81 -1.78
C ALA A 488 -16.37 26.22 -1.46
N ASP A 489 -16.07 26.48 -0.19
CA ASP A 489 -15.51 27.79 0.25
C ASP A 489 -14.14 28.05 -0.40
N VAL A 490 -13.26 27.06 -0.44
CA VAL A 490 -11.93 27.18 -1.07
C VAL A 490 -12.04 27.46 -2.57
N LEU A 491 -13.01 26.83 -3.25
CA LEU A 491 -13.25 26.96 -4.68
C LEU A 491 -14.15 28.14 -5.03
N ALA A 492 -14.69 28.84 -4.03
CA ALA A 492 -15.66 29.93 -4.17
C ALA A 492 -16.92 29.48 -4.97
N VAL A 493 -17.42 28.28 -4.71
CA VAL A 493 -18.66 27.74 -5.28
C VAL A 493 -19.81 28.05 -4.34
N ASP A 494 -20.84 28.71 -4.85
CA ASP A 494 -22.09 29.05 -4.12
C ASP A 494 -23.27 28.85 -5.09
N ASP A 495 -23.59 27.61 -5.38
CA ASP A 495 -24.67 27.20 -6.28
C ASP A 495 -25.84 26.53 -5.54
N ALA A 496 -26.84 26.08 -6.27
CA ALA A 496 -27.99 25.38 -5.70
C ALA A 496 -27.59 24.10 -4.95
N PHE A 497 -26.53 23.41 -5.38
CA PHE A 497 -26.01 22.23 -4.69
C PHE A 497 -25.46 22.60 -3.31
N VAL A 498 -24.66 23.68 -3.22
CA VAL A 498 -24.09 24.14 -1.95
C VAL A 498 -25.19 24.61 -1.00
N SER A 499 -26.24 25.24 -1.52
CA SER A 499 -27.41 25.67 -0.73
C SER A 499 -28.16 24.44 -0.16
N GLU A 500 -28.39 23.38 -0.96
CA GLU A 500 -28.96 22.11 -0.51
C GLU A 500 -28.07 21.42 0.52
N LEU A 501 -26.75 21.42 0.30
CA LEU A 501 -25.79 20.82 1.23
C LEU A 501 -25.83 21.52 2.59
N LYS A 502 -25.85 22.86 2.62
CA LYS A 502 -25.96 23.65 3.86
C LYS A 502 -27.25 23.33 4.62
N GLU A 503 -28.38 23.23 3.90
CA GLU A 503 -29.68 22.88 4.51
C GLU A 503 -29.61 21.48 5.15
N LYS A 504 -29.18 20.47 4.40
CA LYS A 504 -29.12 19.10 4.91
C LYS A 504 -28.09 18.94 6.04
N PHE A 505 -26.94 19.59 5.95
CA PHE A 505 -25.93 19.56 7.00
C PHE A 505 -26.44 20.14 8.32
N SER A 506 -27.24 21.22 8.27
CA SER A 506 -27.82 21.82 9.46
C SER A 506 -28.75 20.88 10.24
N ARG A 507 -29.33 19.89 9.54
CA ARG A 507 -30.27 18.90 10.08
C ARG A 507 -29.62 17.53 10.29
N LEU A 508 -28.39 17.33 9.83
CA LEU A 508 -27.73 16.03 9.88
C LEU A 508 -27.40 15.65 11.34
N ASP A 509 -27.71 14.44 11.72
CA ASP A 509 -27.20 13.85 12.95
C ASP A 509 -25.70 13.56 12.78
N ASN A 510 -24.89 13.90 13.78
CA ASN A 510 -23.44 13.76 13.73
C ASN A 510 -22.91 12.40 14.18
N GLY A 511 -23.78 11.50 14.65
CA GLY A 511 -23.40 10.17 15.15
C GLY A 511 -22.61 10.18 16.46
N LEU A 512 -22.60 11.30 17.20
CA LEU A 512 -21.90 11.43 18.47
C LEU A 512 -22.89 11.34 19.64
N HIS A 513 -23.28 10.13 20.00
CA HIS A 513 -24.17 9.87 21.13
C HIS A 513 -23.41 9.18 22.25
N ILE A 514 -23.67 9.61 23.50
CA ILE A 514 -23.09 9.00 24.70
C ILE A 514 -24.11 8.01 25.26
N GLY A 515 -23.70 6.75 25.40
CA GLY A 515 -24.55 5.67 25.87
C GLY A 515 -24.66 5.57 27.39
N SER A 516 -25.40 4.55 27.87
CA SER A 516 -25.80 4.37 29.24
C SER A 516 -24.65 4.18 30.24
N TRP A 517 -23.48 3.71 29.77
CA TRP A 517 -22.27 3.53 30.58
C TRP A 517 -21.14 4.50 30.22
N GLY A 518 -21.47 5.60 29.50
CA GLY A 518 -20.54 6.69 29.21
C GLY A 518 -19.71 6.56 27.93
N GLN A 519 -19.95 5.56 27.11
CA GLN A 519 -19.25 5.31 25.85
C GLN A 519 -19.82 6.13 24.68
N ILE A 520 -19.06 6.30 23.60
CA ILE A 520 -19.62 6.63 22.28
C ILE A 520 -20.44 5.41 21.82
N LYS A 521 -21.73 5.62 21.53
CA LYS A 521 -22.65 4.57 21.04
C LYS A 521 -22.27 4.12 19.64
N GLU A 522 -22.39 2.82 19.39
CA GLU A 522 -22.21 2.23 18.07
C GLU A 522 -23.54 2.15 17.30
N TRP A 523 -24.62 1.76 17.98
CA TRP A 523 -25.97 1.66 17.43
C TRP A 523 -26.94 2.63 18.07
N THR A 524 -28.02 2.91 17.37
CA THR A 524 -29.08 3.83 17.84
C THR A 524 -30.02 3.14 18.80
N ILE A 525 -30.50 1.94 18.44
CA ILE A 525 -31.51 1.16 19.18
C ILE A 525 -30.83 0.11 20.04
N GLN A 526 -29.99 -0.71 19.45
CA GLN A 526 -29.27 -1.74 20.20
C GLN A 526 -28.34 -1.11 21.24
N GLU A 527 -28.37 -1.60 22.46
CA GLU A 527 -27.40 -1.20 23.48
C GLU A 527 -26.04 -1.84 23.21
N ASP A 528 -25.00 -1.03 23.31
CA ASP A 528 -23.61 -1.48 23.18
C ASP A 528 -23.26 -2.40 24.35
N LYS A 529 -22.61 -3.51 24.03
CA LYS A 529 -22.17 -4.46 25.04
C LYS A 529 -20.80 -4.05 25.60
N GLN A 530 -20.77 -3.75 26.91
CA GLN A 530 -19.48 -3.53 27.58
C GLN A 530 -18.62 -4.80 27.56
N GLY A 531 -17.33 -4.67 27.25
CA GLY A 531 -16.40 -5.80 27.08
C GLY A 531 -16.54 -6.55 25.74
N ASP A 532 -17.21 -5.97 24.77
CA ASP A 532 -17.17 -6.50 23.41
C ASP A 532 -15.80 -6.21 22.78
N HIS A 533 -15.03 -7.25 22.52
CA HIS A 533 -13.68 -7.18 21.95
C HIS A 533 -13.68 -7.24 20.42
N GLN A 534 -14.73 -6.72 19.76
CA GLN A 534 -14.73 -6.60 18.29
C GLN A 534 -13.49 -5.84 17.82
N ARG A 535 -12.86 -6.37 16.75
CA ARG A 535 -11.61 -5.81 16.21
C ARG A 535 -11.80 -4.48 15.48
N HIS A 536 -12.99 -4.21 14.92
CA HIS A 536 -13.31 -2.93 14.29
C HIS A 536 -13.64 -1.85 15.34
N LEU A 537 -13.30 -0.61 14.99
CA LEU A 537 -13.61 0.59 15.78
C LEU A 537 -14.52 1.53 14.98
N SER A 538 -15.49 0.95 14.26
CA SER A 538 -16.31 1.68 13.28
C SER A 538 -17.10 2.84 13.89
N HIS A 539 -17.48 2.77 15.18
CA HIS A 539 -18.14 3.85 15.91
C HIS A 539 -17.20 4.97 16.37
N LEU A 540 -15.90 4.87 16.09
CA LEU A 540 -14.89 5.87 16.45
C LEU A 540 -14.24 6.51 15.22
N MET A 541 -14.93 6.51 14.06
CA MET A 541 -14.48 7.23 12.85
C MET A 541 -14.24 8.70 13.14
N ALA A 542 -15.10 9.32 13.93
CA ALA A 542 -15.02 10.71 14.35
C ALA A 542 -13.78 11.04 15.20
N LEU A 543 -13.14 10.04 15.84
CA LEU A 543 -11.88 10.19 16.56
C LEU A 543 -10.68 10.01 15.62
N TYR A 544 -10.70 8.93 14.83
CA TYR A 544 -9.68 8.64 13.83
C TYR A 544 -10.23 7.68 12.75
N PRO A 545 -10.12 8.01 11.44
CA PRO A 545 -9.26 9.03 10.83
C PRO A 545 -9.83 10.47 10.81
N CYS A 546 -11.14 10.65 11.01
CA CYS A 546 -11.73 11.98 11.11
C CYS A 546 -11.28 12.69 12.39
N ASP A 547 -11.77 13.90 12.64
CA ASP A 547 -11.28 14.73 13.73
C ASP A 547 -12.39 15.44 14.55
N GLN A 548 -13.66 15.01 14.40
CA GLN A 548 -14.78 15.61 15.13
C GLN A 548 -14.63 15.41 16.64
N ILE A 549 -14.00 14.31 17.08
CA ILE A 549 -13.71 14.03 18.50
C ILE A 549 -12.26 14.44 18.80
N SER A 550 -12.10 15.42 19.68
CA SER A 550 -10.81 15.77 20.28
C SER A 550 -11.00 16.51 21.60
N TYR A 551 -9.99 16.50 22.47
CA TYR A 551 -10.00 17.30 23.69
C TYR A 551 -10.07 18.82 23.44
N LEU A 552 -9.66 19.28 22.25
CA LEU A 552 -9.71 20.69 21.85
C LEU A 552 -11.10 21.12 21.39
N LYS A 553 -11.90 20.19 20.83
CA LYS A 553 -13.26 20.46 20.32
C LYS A 553 -14.31 20.26 21.41
N ASP A 554 -14.40 19.05 21.96
CA ASP A 554 -15.33 18.74 23.09
C ASP A 554 -14.78 17.58 23.93
N LYS A 555 -14.39 17.92 25.15
CA LYS A 555 -13.84 16.96 26.12
C LYS A 555 -14.79 15.80 26.44
N ARG A 556 -16.11 16.03 26.44
CA ARG A 556 -17.10 15.00 26.78
C ARG A 556 -17.04 13.84 25.80
N TYR A 557 -16.94 14.13 24.49
CA TYR A 557 -16.84 13.08 23.47
C TYR A 557 -15.46 12.40 23.48
N ALA A 558 -14.40 13.11 23.83
CA ALA A 558 -13.07 12.51 23.99
C ALA A 558 -13.05 11.50 25.16
N GLU A 559 -13.65 11.85 26.30
CA GLU A 559 -13.78 10.93 27.42
C GLU A 559 -14.69 9.74 27.09
N ALA A 560 -15.80 9.95 26.37
CA ALA A 560 -16.68 8.88 25.95
C ALA A 560 -16.00 7.92 24.94
N ALA A 561 -15.17 8.44 24.04
CA ALA A 561 -14.35 7.63 23.15
C ALA A 561 -13.31 6.80 23.90
N LYS A 562 -12.71 7.37 24.96
CA LYS A 562 -11.80 6.64 25.85
C LYS A 562 -12.51 5.46 26.53
N VAL A 563 -13.71 5.68 27.07
CA VAL A 563 -14.55 4.64 27.68
C VAL A 563 -14.86 3.52 26.66
N ALA A 564 -15.20 3.87 25.42
CA ALA A 564 -15.44 2.90 24.35
C ALA A 564 -14.19 2.06 24.02
N LEU A 565 -13.02 2.71 23.89
CA LEU A 565 -11.73 2.05 23.63
C LEU A 565 -11.31 1.13 24.78
N ASP A 566 -11.50 1.56 26.03
CA ASP A 566 -11.23 0.72 27.23
C ASP A 566 -12.08 -0.55 27.20
N SER A 567 -13.35 -0.43 26.83
CA SER A 567 -14.26 -1.56 26.69
C SER A 567 -13.85 -2.53 25.57
N ARG A 568 -13.34 -2.01 24.45
CA ARG A 568 -12.79 -2.84 23.35
C ARG A 568 -11.51 -3.58 23.75
N GLY A 569 -10.79 -3.09 24.76
CA GLY A 569 -9.55 -3.68 25.27
C GLY A 569 -8.38 -3.57 24.28
N ASP A 570 -7.21 -4.07 24.71
CA ASP A 570 -5.95 -3.96 23.96
C ASP A 570 -5.70 -5.13 22.98
N GLY A 571 -6.42 -6.26 23.14
CA GLY A 571 -6.33 -7.40 22.23
C GLY A 571 -6.78 -7.05 20.81
N ALA A 572 -6.00 -7.41 19.79
CA ALA A 572 -6.33 -7.05 18.42
C ALA A 572 -5.53 -7.84 17.36
N THR A 573 -6.04 -7.87 16.12
CA THR A 573 -5.29 -8.22 14.93
C THR A 573 -4.34 -7.06 14.55
N GLY A 574 -3.41 -7.26 13.61
CA GLY A 574 -2.40 -6.26 13.26
C GLY A 574 -2.98 -4.88 12.93
N TRP A 575 -3.87 -4.80 11.93
CA TRP A 575 -4.48 -3.52 11.52
C TRP A 575 -5.38 -2.91 12.62
N SER A 576 -6.10 -3.73 13.38
CA SER A 576 -6.92 -3.26 14.48
C SER A 576 -6.08 -2.63 15.60
N ARG A 577 -4.91 -3.22 15.88
CA ARG A 577 -3.98 -2.67 16.87
C ARG A 577 -3.39 -1.33 16.40
N ALA A 578 -3.03 -1.22 15.12
CA ALA A 578 -2.58 0.04 14.55
C ALA A 578 -3.66 1.14 14.64
N TRP A 579 -4.94 0.79 14.43
CA TRP A 579 -6.04 1.75 14.61
C TRP A 579 -6.16 2.20 16.07
N LYS A 580 -6.06 1.25 17.03
CA LYS A 580 -6.06 1.58 18.46
C LYS A 580 -4.90 2.48 18.85
N VAL A 581 -3.69 2.27 18.31
CA VAL A 581 -2.53 3.16 18.50
C VAL A 581 -2.88 4.59 18.08
N ALA A 582 -3.44 4.78 16.88
CA ALA A 582 -3.83 6.08 16.38
C ALA A 582 -4.91 6.74 17.24
N CYS A 583 -5.93 5.98 17.69
CA CYS A 583 -6.97 6.48 18.57
C CYS A 583 -6.42 6.93 19.95
N TRP A 584 -5.57 6.13 20.58
CA TRP A 584 -4.96 6.51 21.86
C TRP A 584 -4.03 7.71 21.73
N ALA A 585 -3.28 7.82 20.64
CA ALA A 585 -2.47 9.01 20.37
C ALA A 585 -3.34 10.28 20.23
N ARG A 586 -4.51 10.20 19.55
CA ARG A 586 -5.48 11.30 19.46
C ARG A 586 -6.11 11.68 20.82
N LEU A 587 -6.20 10.73 21.73
CA LEU A 587 -6.66 10.94 23.10
C LEU A 587 -5.53 11.32 24.06
N TRP A 588 -4.34 11.64 23.55
CA TRP A 588 -3.15 12.05 24.30
C TRP A 588 -2.65 11.02 25.33
N ASP A 589 -3.02 9.76 25.17
CA ASP A 589 -2.49 8.65 25.97
C ASP A 589 -1.30 8.01 25.23
N GLY A 590 -0.17 8.69 25.27
CA GLY A 590 1.07 8.28 24.59
C GLY A 590 1.63 6.96 25.15
N GLU A 591 1.55 6.73 26.46
CA GLU A 591 2.02 5.51 27.10
C GLU A 591 1.25 4.28 26.60
N ARG A 592 -0.06 4.38 26.48
CA ARG A 592 -0.87 3.27 25.97
C ARG A 592 -0.68 3.07 24.47
N ALA A 593 -0.59 4.15 23.70
CA ALA A 593 -0.28 4.08 22.28
C ALA A 593 1.07 3.38 22.04
N TYR A 594 2.11 3.75 22.77
CA TYR A 594 3.44 3.15 22.66
C TYR A 594 3.44 1.67 23.10
N ARG A 595 2.79 1.31 24.18
CA ARG A 595 2.65 -0.09 24.60
C ARG A 595 1.99 -0.95 23.52
N LEU A 596 0.94 -0.46 22.86
CA LEU A 596 0.29 -1.16 21.75
C LEU A 596 1.17 -1.24 20.51
N LEU A 597 1.96 -0.21 20.21
CA LEU A 597 2.96 -0.22 19.15
C LEU A 597 4.00 -1.34 19.39
N LYS A 598 4.54 -1.45 20.60
CA LYS A 598 5.48 -2.54 20.95
C LYS A 598 4.86 -3.93 20.81
N GLN A 599 3.57 -4.07 21.10
CA GLN A 599 2.85 -5.32 20.84
C GLN A 599 2.63 -5.59 19.34
N ALA A 600 2.55 -4.57 18.49
CA ALA A 600 2.44 -4.74 17.05
C ALA A 600 3.73 -5.26 16.40
N GLN A 601 4.88 -5.08 17.04
CA GLN A 601 6.19 -5.53 16.59
C GLN A 601 6.48 -7.02 16.92
N ASN A 602 5.50 -7.79 17.39
CA ASN A 602 5.69 -9.21 17.63
C ASN A 602 5.81 -10.00 16.32
N ILE A 603 6.84 -10.85 16.23
CA ILE A 603 6.91 -11.85 15.15
C ILE A 603 5.79 -12.86 15.37
N THR A 604 5.08 -13.17 14.29
CA THR A 604 4.20 -14.34 14.24
C THR A 604 5.02 -15.52 13.72
N ASP A 605 5.44 -16.41 14.61
CA ASP A 605 6.18 -17.64 14.25
C ASP A 605 5.36 -18.67 13.48
N ARG A 606 4.19 -18.30 13.02
CA ARG A 606 3.26 -19.20 12.36
C ARG A 606 3.28 -18.94 10.88
N ASP A 607 3.78 -19.89 10.12
CA ASP A 607 3.60 -20.04 8.67
C ASP A 607 2.15 -19.72 8.28
N GLY A 608 1.78 -18.46 8.11
CA GLY A 608 0.44 -18.03 7.68
C GLY A 608 -0.77 -18.83 8.23
N GLY A 609 -0.51 -19.84 9.05
CA GLY A 609 -1.37 -20.99 9.32
C GLY A 609 -2.52 -20.74 10.26
N GLU A 610 -2.51 -19.73 11.13
CA GLU A 610 -3.68 -19.46 11.97
C GLU A 610 -4.63 -18.43 11.38
N HIS A 611 -4.16 -17.42 10.69
CA HIS A 611 -5.08 -16.51 9.99
C HIS A 611 -5.81 -17.22 8.84
N GLY A 612 -5.11 -18.07 8.09
CA GLY A 612 -5.74 -18.90 7.06
C GLY A 612 -6.66 -20.00 7.60
N ARG A 613 -6.45 -20.53 8.82
CA ARG A 613 -7.30 -21.58 9.42
C ARG A 613 -8.47 -21.03 10.22
N GLN A 614 -8.35 -19.88 10.88
CA GLN A 614 -9.49 -19.27 11.57
C GLN A 614 -10.53 -18.71 10.59
N CYS A 615 -10.11 -18.24 9.42
CA CYS A 615 -11.05 -17.81 8.38
C CYS A 615 -11.74 -18.98 7.67
N ARG A 616 -11.08 -20.17 7.55
CA ARG A 616 -11.73 -21.38 6.97
C ARG A 616 -12.72 -22.08 7.93
N ARG A 617 -12.77 -21.73 9.21
CA ARG A 617 -13.69 -22.32 10.19
C ARG A 617 -14.91 -21.47 10.53
N ARG A 618 -15.10 -20.32 9.87
CA ARG A 618 -16.24 -19.42 10.08
C ARG A 618 -16.84 -18.93 8.76
N VAL A 619 -16.88 -19.81 7.74
CA VAL A 619 -17.78 -19.67 6.59
C VAL A 619 -18.80 -20.78 6.66
#